data_8b88f4372690e21ad53ed32291682cfd
#
_entry.id   8b88f4372690e21ad53ed32291682cfd
#
_cell.length_a   1.000
_cell.length_b   1.000
_cell.length_c   1.000
_cell.angle_alpha   90.00
_cell.angle_beta   90.00
_cell.angle_gamma   90.00
#
_symmetry.space_group_name_H-M   'P 1'
#
loop_
_entity.id
_entity.type
_entity.pdbx_description
1 polymer ?
#
loop_
_entity_poly.entity_id
_entity_poly.type
_entity_poly.pdbx_seq_one_letter_code
_entity_poly.pdbx_strand_id
1 'polypeptide(L)'
;LPTPTRFGRTNRQDVWWLQPMVVFIGLSAFIVYSTWAAFQGMNYFYDGGGASYLSPFYSPVIFGSEGHAWFGAKPEMWPTWLPFSPALLILWAPGGFRFTCYYYRGAYYKAFWADPSNCTVGEPRPCYRGENSLPLVLQNIHRYFMYIAVVFIGILAYDAWLGMWFADANGVDP
;
A
#
# COMPACT_ATOMS: atom_id res chain seq x y z
N LEU A 1 11.45 6.27 -37.32
CA LEU A 1 11.05 7.64 -36.92
C LEU A 1 12.09 8.16 -35.91
N PRO A 2 12.61 9.37 -36.09
CA PRO A 2 13.56 9.93 -35.10
C PRO A 2 12.90 10.01 -33.74
N THR A 3 13.60 9.57 -32.72
CA THR A 3 13.13 9.56 -31.33
C THR A 3 12.91 11.01 -30.87
N PRO A 4 11.76 11.31 -30.26
CA PRO A 4 11.52 12.65 -29.75
C PRO A 4 12.59 13.04 -28.72
N THR A 5 13.25 14.17 -28.91
CA THR A 5 14.41 14.60 -28.10
C THR A 5 14.05 15.43 -26.88
N ARG A 6 12.77 15.68 -26.62
CA ARG A 6 12.29 16.46 -25.46
C ARG A 6 11.28 15.68 -24.66
N PHE A 7 11.32 15.82 -23.34
CA PHE A 7 10.38 15.20 -22.41
C PHE A 7 8.93 15.39 -22.84
N GLY A 8 8.20 14.27 -22.89
CA GLY A 8 6.79 14.24 -23.24
C GLY A 8 6.47 14.42 -24.73
N ARG A 9 7.46 14.75 -25.59
CA ARG A 9 7.25 14.84 -27.03
C ARG A 9 6.95 13.48 -27.62
N THR A 10 5.93 13.43 -28.44
CA THR A 10 5.54 12.19 -29.12
C THR A 10 4.85 12.50 -30.45
N ASN A 11 5.00 11.61 -31.41
CA ASN A 11 4.22 11.59 -32.65
C ASN A 11 2.99 10.69 -32.54
N ARG A 12 2.73 10.12 -31.36
CA ARG A 12 1.54 9.29 -31.12
C ARG A 12 0.29 10.15 -31.16
N GLN A 13 -0.76 9.63 -31.77
CA GLN A 13 -2.09 10.25 -31.84
C GLN A 13 -3.04 9.68 -30.77
N ASP A 14 -2.66 8.59 -30.09
CA ASP A 14 -3.44 7.97 -29.05
C ASP A 14 -3.26 8.68 -27.69
N VAL A 15 -4.22 8.49 -26.82
CA VAL A 15 -4.25 9.09 -25.47
C VAL A 15 -3.45 8.20 -24.51
N TRP A 16 -2.16 7.99 -24.79
CA TRP A 16 -1.28 7.08 -24.05
C TRP A 16 -1.14 7.40 -22.56
N TRP A 17 -1.33 8.65 -22.19
CA TRP A 17 -1.21 9.13 -20.81
C TRP A 17 -2.47 8.88 -19.97
N LEU A 18 -3.62 8.58 -20.59
CA LEU A 18 -4.90 8.47 -19.88
C LEU A 18 -4.89 7.31 -18.88
N GLN A 19 -4.46 6.12 -19.29
CA GLN A 19 -4.41 4.96 -18.40
C GLN A 19 -3.52 5.19 -17.16
N PRO A 20 -2.24 5.60 -17.28
CA PRO A 20 -1.43 5.90 -16.11
C PRO A 20 -2.00 7.03 -15.25
N MET A 21 -2.64 8.02 -15.86
CA MET A 21 -3.29 9.12 -15.12
C MET A 21 -4.47 8.62 -14.28
N VAL A 22 -5.35 7.82 -14.85
CA VAL A 22 -6.51 7.25 -14.12
C VAL A 22 -6.05 6.37 -12.98
N VAL A 23 -5.04 5.52 -13.20
CA VAL A 23 -4.46 4.67 -12.16
C VAL A 23 -3.82 5.54 -11.06
N PHE A 24 -3.07 6.55 -11.42
CA PHE A 24 -2.44 7.48 -10.48
C PHE A 24 -3.47 8.18 -9.60
N ILE A 25 -4.52 8.74 -10.21
CA ILE A 25 -5.59 9.45 -9.48
C ILE A 25 -6.33 8.49 -8.55
N GLY A 26 -6.74 7.32 -9.05
CA GLY A 26 -7.50 6.34 -8.27
C GLY A 26 -6.70 5.83 -7.07
N LEU A 27 -5.43 5.47 -7.27
CA LEU A 27 -4.58 5.00 -6.17
C LEU A 27 -4.21 6.11 -5.19
N SER A 28 -3.97 7.32 -5.67
CA SER A 28 -3.72 8.47 -4.80
C SER A 28 -4.94 8.81 -3.95
N ALA A 29 -6.13 8.79 -4.53
CA ALA A 29 -7.38 8.98 -3.81
C ALA A 29 -7.58 7.90 -2.73
N PHE A 30 -7.28 6.64 -3.07
CA PHE A 30 -7.33 5.54 -2.10
C PHE A 30 -6.31 5.72 -0.96
N ILE A 31 -5.08 6.12 -1.26
CA ILE A 31 -4.04 6.37 -0.24
C ILE A 31 -4.48 7.51 0.69
N VAL A 32 -4.98 8.61 0.15
CA VAL A 32 -5.48 9.74 0.94
C VAL A 32 -6.64 9.30 1.84
N TYR A 33 -7.62 8.60 1.27
CA TYR A 33 -8.77 8.10 2.01
C TYR A 33 -8.36 7.11 3.13
N SER A 34 -7.54 6.13 2.82
CA SER A 34 -7.13 5.11 3.80
C SER A 34 -6.26 5.71 4.91
N THR A 35 -5.41 6.67 4.59
CA THR A 35 -4.62 7.41 5.58
C THR A 35 -5.52 8.23 6.50
N TRP A 36 -6.47 8.97 5.92
CA TRP A 36 -7.47 9.71 6.69
C TRP A 36 -8.28 8.78 7.60
N ALA A 37 -8.77 7.66 7.07
CA ALA A 37 -9.52 6.67 7.83
C ALA A 37 -8.70 6.08 8.98
N ALA A 38 -7.42 5.77 8.75
CA ALA A 38 -6.52 5.26 9.77
C ALA A 38 -6.33 6.23 10.96
N PHE A 39 -6.43 7.54 10.71
CA PHE A 39 -6.31 8.57 11.75
C PHE A 39 -7.61 8.88 12.49
N GLN A 40 -8.76 8.33 12.06
CA GLN A 40 -10.02 8.55 12.77
C GLN A 40 -10.06 7.90 14.15
N GLY A 41 -9.29 6.83 14.38
CA GLY A 41 -9.30 6.09 15.64
C GLY A 41 -10.61 5.39 15.94
N MET A 42 -11.48 5.24 14.95
CA MET A 42 -12.81 4.64 15.04
C MET A 42 -12.96 3.49 14.06
N ASN A 43 -13.90 2.57 14.36
CA ASN A 43 -14.29 1.49 13.46
C ASN A 43 -13.18 0.51 13.06
N TYR A 44 -12.08 0.46 13.81
CA TYR A 44 -11.04 -0.52 13.55
C TYR A 44 -11.32 -1.87 14.22
N PHE A 45 -12.13 -1.84 15.28
CA PHE A 45 -12.53 -2.99 16.06
C PHE A 45 -14.03 -2.90 16.38
N TYR A 46 -14.73 -4.00 16.23
CA TYR A 46 -16.13 -4.13 16.60
C TYR A 46 -16.27 -5.24 17.62
N ASP A 47 -16.87 -4.92 18.77
CA ASP A 47 -17.19 -5.84 19.82
C ASP A 47 -18.71 -5.77 20.08
N GLY A 48 -19.42 -6.78 19.69
CA GLY A 48 -20.88 -6.81 19.78
C GLY A 48 -21.47 -8.20 19.61
N GLY A 49 -22.44 -8.54 20.46
CA GLY A 49 -23.20 -9.77 20.34
C GLY A 49 -22.40 -11.08 20.57
N GLY A 50 -21.26 -11.00 21.26
CA GLY A 50 -20.39 -12.16 21.51
C GLY A 50 -19.32 -12.37 20.42
N ALA A 51 -19.32 -11.58 19.38
CA ALA A 51 -18.33 -11.62 18.32
C ALA A 51 -17.45 -10.36 18.32
N SER A 52 -16.15 -10.56 18.13
CA SER A 52 -15.14 -9.51 18.08
C SER A 52 -14.48 -9.49 16.71
N TYR A 53 -14.64 -8.41 15.96
CA TYR A 53 -14.12 -8.27 14.61
C TYR A 53 -13.05 -7.20 14.55
N LEU A 54 -11.90 -7.54 13.98
CA LEU A 54 -10.83 -6.61 13.67
C LEU A 54 -10.86 -6.26 12.18
N SER A 55 -10.78 -4.98 11.86
CA SER A 55 -10.62 -4.55 10.47
C SER A 55 -9.30 -5.06 9.89
N PRO A 56 -9.26 -5.67 8.69
CA PRO A 56 -8.03 -6.18 8.07
C PRO A 56 -6.94 -5.12 7.87
N PHE A 57 -7.31 -3.83 7.80
CA PHE A 57 -6.35 -2.73 7.71
C PHE A 57 -5.53 -2.51 8.99
N TYR A 58 -5.98 -3.08 10.11
CA TYR A 58 -5.31 -2.95 11.41
C TYR A 58 -4.64 -4.25 11.87
N SER A 59 -4.81 -5.35 11.15
CA SER A 59 -4.19 -6.63 11.47
C SER A 59 -2.79 -6.74 10.82
N PRO A 60 -1.77 -7.21 11.56
CA PRO A 60 -1.77 -7.47 13.00
C PRO A 60 -1.69 -6.20 13.83
N VAL A 61 -2.37 -6.17 14.96
CA VAL A 61 -2.26 -5.06 15.92
C VAL A 61 -0.99 -5.24 16.74
N ILE A 62 0.09 -4.58 16.35
CA ILE A 62 1.40 -4.70 17.01
C ILE A 62 1.36 -4.04 18.39
N PHE A 63 0.90 -2.80 18.45
CA PHE A 63 0.62 -2.07 19.69
C PHE A 63 -0.75 -1.41 19.58
N GLY A 64 -1.49 -1.31 20.66
CA GLY A 64 -2.80 -0.68 20.65
C GLY A 64 -3.61 -0.87 21.92
N SER A 65 -4.92 -0.99 21.77
CA SER A 65 -5.83 -1.26 22.89
C SER A 65 -5.57 -2.63 23.51
N GLU A 66 -5.73 -2.69 24.81
CA GLU A 66 -5.60 -3.93 25.59
C GLU A 66 -6.50 -5.05 24.99
N GLY A 67 -6.01 -6.24 24.96
CA GLY A 67 -6.73 -7.42 24.51
C GLY A 67 -6.51 -7.85 23.06
N HIS A 68 -6.05 -6.98 22.17
CA HIS A 68 -5.83 -7.32 20.76
C HIS A 68 -4.40 -7.07 20.28
N ALA A 69 -3.63 -6.29 21.04
CA ALA A 69 -2.26 -5.97 20.69
C ALA A 69 -1.29 -7.07 21.09
N TRP A 70 -0.41 -7.46 20.17
CA TRP A 70 0.59 -8.49 20.40
C TRP A 70 1.61 -8.11 21.48
N PHE A 71 1.98 -6.84 21.53
CA PHE A 71 2.98 -6.33 22.45
C PHE A 71 2.43 -5.29 23.47
N GLY A 72 1.10 -5.22 23.60
CA GLY A 72 0.43 -4.39 24.59
C GLY A 72 0.15 -2.96 24.13
N ALA A 73 0.07 -2.06 25.10
CA ALA A 73 -0.36 -0.68 24.88
C ALA A 73 0.60 0.12 24.01
N LYS A 74 0.15 1.29 23.57
CA LYS A 74 0.96 2.27 22.80
C LYS A 74 2.31 2.52 23.49
N PRO A 75 3.45 2.46 22.75
CA PRO A 75 4.76 2.76 23.29
C PRO A 75 4.85 4.20 23.84
N GLU A 76 5.46 4.37 25.01
CA GLU A 76 5.66 5.70 25.63
C GLU A 76 6.52 6.64 24.77
N MET A 77 7.45 6.06 23.99
CA MET A 77 8.32 6.82 23.09
C MET A 77 7.61 7.33 21.81
N TRP A 78 6.31 7.05 21.64
CA TRP A 78 5.57 7.54 20.47
C TRP A 78 5.47 9.07 20.52
N PRO A 79 5.81 9.77 19.40
CA PRO A 79 5.79 11.22 19.36
C PRO A 79 4.40 11.78 19.67
N THR A 80 4.32 12.75 20.59
CA THR A 80 3.04 13.34 21.01
C THR A 80 2.36 14.17 19.93
N TRP A 81 3.14 14.66 18.96
CA TRP A 81 2.63 15.43 17.80
C TRP A 81 2.00 14.55 16.72
N LEU A 82 2.25 13.24 16.74
CA LEU A 82 1.73 12.29 15.76
C LEU A 82 0.56 11.50 16.37
N PRO A 83 -0.66 11.62 15.83
CA PRO A 83 -1.76 10.77 16.25
C PRO A 83 -1.39 9.30 16.15
N PHE A 84 -1.70 8.54 17.19
CA PHE A 84 -1.42 7.11 17.17
C PHE A 84 -2.53 6.36 16.42
N SER A 85 -2.11 5.52 15.47
CA SER A 85 -2.98 4.53 14.85
C SER A 85 -2.20 3.22 14.68
N PRO A 86 -2.73 2.08 15.15
CA PRO A 86 -2.08 0.78 14.95
C PRO A 86 -1.79 0.47 13.49
N ALA A 87 -2.66 0.93 12.57
CA ALA A 87 -2.50 0.76 11.13
C ALA A 87 -1.19 1.35 10.59
N LEU A 88 -0.72 2.47 11.14
CA LEU A 88 0.53 3.11 10.69
C LEU A 88 1.75 2.23 10.88
N LEU A 89 1.71 1.32 11.85
CA LEU A 89 2.81 0.41 12.13
C LEU A 89 2.94 -0.72 11.10
N ILE A 90 1.90 -0.98 10.35
CA ILE A 90 1.82 -2.12 9.42
C ILE A 90 1.63 -1.72 7.96
N LEU A 91 0.92 -0.62 7.67
CA LEU A 91 0.54 -0.23 6.30
C LEU A 91 1.72 0.12 5.39
N TRP A 92 2.90 0.43 5.96
CA TRP A 92 4.11 0.64 5.17
C TRP A 92 4.53 -0.59 4.37
N ALA A 93 4.23 -1.80 4.86
CA ALA A 93 4.60 -3.05 4.19
C ALA A 93 3.79 -3.29 2.91
N PRO A 94 2.44 -3.35 2.92
CA PRO A 94 1.65 -3.42 1.70
C PRO A 94 1.82 -2.19 0.82
N GLY A 95 1.99 -1.00 1.41
CA GLY A 95 2.30 0.22 0.68
C GLY A 95 3.61 0.13 -0.08
N GLY A 96 4.67 -0.35 0.55
CA GLY A 96 5.98 -0.57 -0.07
C GLY A 96 5.95 -1.66 -1.16
N PHE A 97 5.18 -2.72 -0.95
CA PHE A 97 4.98 -3.76 -1.96
C PHE A 97 4.33 -3.18 -3.22
N ARG A 98 3.30 -2.35 -3.06
CA ARG A 98 2.63 -1.67 -4.18
C ARG A 98 3.53 -0.64 -4.85
N PHE A 99 4.20 0.19 -4.08
CA PHE A 99 5.07 1.24 -4.60
C PHE A 99 6.25 0.69 -5.43
N THR A 100 6.79 -0.46 -5.06
CA THR A 100 7.89 -1.12 -5.76
C THR A 100 7.45 -2.07 -6.88
N CYS A 101 6.14 -2.33 -7.01
CA CYS A 101 5.60 -3.23 -8.01
C CYS A 101 5.85 -2.73 -9.43
N TYR A 102 6.33 -3.60 -10.30
CA TYR A 102 6.58 -3.29 -11.70
C TYR A 102 5.36 -2.70 -12.42
N TYR A 103 4.18 -3.22 -12.17
CA TYR A 103 2.94 -2.72 -12.76
C TYR A 103 2.60 -1.30 -12.27
N TYR A 104 2.65 -1.07 -10.97
CA TYR A 104 2.25 0.21 -10.37
C TYR A 104 3.29 1.32 -10.59
N ARG A 105 4.58 0.98 -10.75
CA ARG A 105 5.61 1.97 -11.07
C ARG A 105 5.28 2.79 -12.31
N GLY A 106 4.59 2.19 -13.27
CA GLY A 106 4.17 2.86 -14.49
C GLY A 106 3.30 4.08 -14.24
N ALA A 107 2.40 4.00 -13.25
CA ALA A 107 1.52 5.11 -12.88
C ALA A 107 2.19 6.13 -11.94
N TYR A 108 3.14 5.72 -11.08
CA TYR A 108 3.71 6.60 -10.06
C TYR A 108 4.91 7.39 -10.53
N TYR A 109 5.97 6.70 -10.95
CA TYR A 109 7.24 7.37 -11.22
C TYR A 109 7.79 7.14 -12.61
N LYS A 110 7.40 6.08 -13.32
CA LYS A 110 7.83 5.86 -14.69
C LYS A 110 7.10 6.78 -15.67
N ALA A 111 5.77 6.85 -15.64
CA ALA A 111 4.98 7.64 -16.57
C ALA A 111 5.23 9.16 -16.45
N PHE A 112 5.51 9.63 -15.25
CA PHE A 112 5.72 11.07 -14.99
C PHE A 112 7.19 11.47 -14.89
N TRP A 113 8.08 10.56 -14.51
CA TRP A 113 9.49 10.84 -14.25
C TRP A 113 10.43 10.17 -15.25
N ALA A 114 9.88 9.28 -16.06
CA ALA A 114 10.37 8.70 -17.28
C ALA A 114 11.66 7.89 -17.29
N ASP A 115 11.61 6.77 -17.95
CA ASP A 115 12.73 6.06 -18.56
C ASP A 115 12.23 4.84 -19.37
N PRO A 116 11.68 4.99 -20.52
CA PRO A 116 10.82 6.06 -21.06
C PRO A 116 9.45 6.12 -20.36
N SER A 117 8.75 7.24 -20.47
CA SER A 117 7.36 7.36 -19.96
C SER A 117 6.44 6.34 -20.59
N ASN A 118 6.54 6.20 -21.92
CA ASN A 118 5.87 5.22 -22.74
C ASN A 118 6.64 5.02 -24.06
N CYS A 119 6.28 4.01 -24.85
CA CYS A 119 6.88 3.80 -26.16
C CYS A 119 6.75 5.05 -27.03
N THR A 120 7.82 5.45 -27.69
CA THR A 120 7.90 6.62 -28.58
C THR A 120 7.55 7.96 -27.91
N VAL A 121 7.65 8.06 -26.60
CA VAL A 121 7.51 9.30 -25.82
C VAL A 121 8.89 9.77 -25.39
N GLY A 122 9.18 11.06 -25.61
CA GLY A 122 10.47 11.63 -25.27
C GLY A 122 10.76 11.65 -23.78
N GLU A 123 12.00 11.35 -23.42
CA GLU A 123 12.50 11.26 -22.07
C GLU A 123 13.08 12.59 -21.56
N PRO A 124 13.13 12.82 -20.26
CA PRO A 124 13.78 14.01 -19.70
C PRO A 124 15.31 13.94 -19.81
N ARG A 125 15.86 12.76 -20.07
CA ARG A 125 17.31 12.51 -20.11
C ARG A 125 17.76 12.13 -21.50
N PRO A 126 18.98 12.50 -21.90
CA PRO A 126 19.54 12.15 -23.22
C PRO A 126 19.92 10.66 -23.33
N CYS A 127 20.11 9.97 -22.23
CA CYS A 127 20.46 8.55 -22.19
C CYS A 127 19.70 7.77 -21.13
N TYR A 128 19.35 6.56 -21.47
CA TYR A 128 18.80 5.57 -20.56
C TYR A 128 19.83 5.18 -19.49
N ARG A 129 19.48 5.29 -18.23
CA ARG A 129 20.36 4.97 -17.09
C ARG A 129 20.21 3.54 -16.57
N GLY A 130 19.23 2.82 -17.06
CA GLY A 130 18.95 1.45 -16.66
C GLY A 130 18.26 1.32 -15.30
N GLU A 131 18.01 0.08 -14.95
CA GLU A 131 17.24 -0.29 -13.76
C GLU A 131 18.02 -0.24 -12.45
N ASN A 132 19.33 0.00 -12.52
CA ASN A 132 20.21 0.18 -11.36
C ASN A 132 20.30 1.63 -10.89
N SER A 133 19.55 2.53 -11.52
CA SER A 133 19.50 3.94 -11.16
C SER A 133 18.07 4.38 -10.80
N LEU A 134 17.96 5.48 -10.02
CA LEU A 134 16.66 6.07 -9.72
C LEU A 134 15.98 6.60 -11.01
N PRO A 135 14.65 6.43 -11.14
CA PRO A 135 13.72 5.84 -10.14
C PRO A 135 13.59 4.31 -10.23
N LEU A 136 14.14 3.67 -11.26
CA LEU A 136 13.86 2.27 -11.58
C LEU A 136 14.47 1.26 -10.60
N VAL A 137 15.56 1.63 -9.94
CA VAL A 137 16.21 0.79 -8.90
C VAL A 137 15.25 0.40 -7.77
N LEU A 138 14.20 1.22 -7.51
CA LEU A 138 13.22 0.95 -6.47
C LEU A 138 12.48 -0.37 -6.67
N GLN A 139 12.31 -0.82 -7.92
CA GLN A 139 11.69 -2.13 -8.18
C GLN A 139 12.52 -3.31 -7.66
N ASN A 140 13.84 -3.15 -7.48
CA ASN A 140 14.71 -4.24 -7.04
C ASN A 140 14.47 -4.62 -5.58
N ILE A 141 13.88 -3.72 -4.78
CA ILE A 141 13.50 -4.04 -3.39
C ILE A 141 12.14 -4.71 -3.28
N HIS A 142 11.39 -4.85 -4.37
CA HIS A 142 10.08 -5.49 -4.39
C HIS A 142 10.08 -6.91 -3.81
N ARG A 143 11.13 -7.68 -4.05
CA ARG A 143 11.28 -9.04 -3.52
C ARG A 143 11.26 -9.09 -1.99
N TYR A 144 11.81 -8.10 -1.33
CA TYR A 144 11.84 -8.05 0.14
C TYR A 144 10.44 -7.74 0.69
N PHE A 145 9.74 -6.81 0.06
CA PHE A 145 8.33 -6.56 0.38
C PHE A 145 7.43 -7.75 0.07
N MET A 146 7.77 -8.56 -0.94
CA MET A 146 7.05 -9.81 -1.22
C MET A 146 7.14 -10.80 -0.06
N TYR A 147 8.32 -10.97 0.54
CA TYR A 147 8.46 -11.86 1.71
C TYR A 147 7.60 -11.37 2.88
N ILE A 148 7.59 -10.07 3.13
CA ILE A 148 6.74 -9.48 4.15
C ILE A 148 5.26 -9.68 3.81
N ALA A 149 4.87 -9.47 2.54
CA ALA A 149 3.50 -9.67 2.08
C ALA A 149 3.02 -11.12 2.28
N VAL A 150 3.88 -12.12 2.04
CA VAL A 150 3.56 -13.54 2.31
C VAL A 150 3.27 -13.77 3.79
N VAL A 151 4.08 -13.17 4.69
CA VAL A 151 3.82 -13.24 6.14
C VAL A 151 2.46 -12.61 6.48
N PHE A 152 2.17 -11.43 5.92
CA PHE A 152 0.86 -10.77 6.12
C PHE A 152 -0.32 -11.61 5.61
N ILE A 153 -0.17 -12.28 4.46
CA ILE A 153 -1.20 -13.18 3.95
C ILE A 153 -1.47 -14.31 4.94
N GLY A 154 -0.42 -14.89 5.53
CA GLY A 154 -0.55 -15.92 6.56
C GLY A 154 -1.30 -15.42 7.80
N ILE A 155 -0.97 -14.23 8.29
CA ILE A 155 -1.63 -13.59 9.45
C ILE A 155 -3.10 -13.31 9.13
N LEU A 156 -3.39 -12.69 7.99
CA LEU A 156 -4.77 -12.38 7.59
C LEU A 156 -5.61 -13.64 7.33
N ALA A 157 -4.99 -14.70 6.81
CA ALA A 157 -5.66 -15.97 6.65
C ALA A 157 -6.00 -16.61 8.01
N TYR A 158 -5.12 -16.49 8.98
CA TYR A 158 -5.38 -16.93 10.36
C TYR A 158 -6.50 -16.11 11.02
N ASP A 159 -6.49 -14.80 10.86
CA ASP A 159 -7.57 -13.93 11.36
C ASP A 159 -8.91 -14.28 10.72
N ALA A 160 -8.91 -14.52 9.40
CA ALA A 160 -10.12 -14.97 8.70
C ALA A 160 -10.59 -16.35 9.19
N TRP A 161 -9.66 -17.26 9.47
CA TRP A 161 -9.97 -18.56 10.06
C TRP A 161 -10.61 -18.41 11.43
N LEU A 162 -10.01 -17.61 12.32
CA LEU A 162 -10.60 -17.31 13.62
C LEU A 162 -11.98 -16.66 13.48
N GLY A 163 -12.14 -15.78 12.50
CA GLY A 163 -13.41 -15.12 12.20
C GLY A 163 -14.52 -16.05 11.70
N MET A 164 -14.24 -17.30 11.35
CA MET A 164 -15.26 -18.29 10.99
C MET A 164 -15.76 -19.11 12.19
N TRP A 165 -15.06 -19.04 13.32
CA TRP A 165 -15.36 -19.85 14.50
C TRP A 165 -15.70 -18.93 15.67
N PHE A 166 -16.92 -18.37 15.64
CA PHE A 166 -17.43 -17.60 16.75
C PHE A 166 -18.35 -18.47 17.61
N ALA A 167 -18.09 -18.48 18.91
CA ALA A 167 -19.13 -18.83 19.86
C ALA A 167 -20.04 -17.60 20.01
N ASP A 168 -21.33 -17.74 19.74
CA ASP A 168 -22.29 -16.73 20.12
C ASP A 168 -22.39 -16.63 21.67
N ALA A 169 -23.07 -15.62 22.18
CA ALA A 169 -23.25 -15.43 23.64
C ALA A 169 -23.89 -16.63 24.34
N ASN A 170 -24.39 -17.62 23.59
CA ASN A 170 -25.00 -18.85 24.09
C ASN A 170 -24.07 -20.06 23.98
N GLY A 171 -22.84 -19.88 23.47
CA GLY A 171 -21.84 -20.96 23.38
C GLY A 171 -22.13 -21.98 22.28
N VAL A 172 -22.90 -21.61 21.29
CA VAL A 172 -23.19 -22.50 20.12
C VAL A 172 -22.18 -22.14 19.03
N ASP A 173 -21.29 -23.07 18.72
CA ASP A 173 -20.47 -23.02 17.53
C ASP A 173 -21.35 -23.11 16.27
N PRO A 174 -21.04 -22.34 15.20
CA PRO A 174 -21.76 -22.42 13.95
C PRO A 174 -21.60 -23.76 13.26
#